data_8278f15e52dd98108c1f49d1627dea2d
#
_entry.id   8278f15e52dd98108c1f49d1627dea2d
#
_cell.length_a   1.000
_cell.length_b   1.000
_cell.length_c   1.000
_cell.angle_alpha   90.00
_cell.angle_beta   90.00
_cell.angle_gamma   90.00
#
_symmetry.space_group_name_H-M   'P 1'
#
loop_
_entity.id
_entity.type
_entity.pdbx_description
1 polymer ?
#
loop_
_entity_poly.entity_id
_entity_poly.type
_entity_poly.pdbx_seq_one_letter_code
_entity_poly.pdbx_strand_id
1 'polypeptide(L)' 'MRLIIEIDTSNDAFQPEPRSEVVRLLLVAAHRALSTNTPDEGKLIDFNGNTVGSFSYGP' A
#
# COMPACT_ATOMS: atom_id res chain seq x y z
N MET A 1 -16.26 6.72 7.93
CA MET A 1 -14.83 6.62 7.55
C MET A 1 -14.66 5.54 6.51
N ARG A 2 -13.76 5.75 5.58
CA ARG A 2 -13.51 4.79 4.49
C ARG A 2 -12.02 4.65 4.29
N LEU A 3 -11.53 3.43 4.23
CA LEU A 3 -10.15 3.14 3.87
C LEU A 3 -10.13 2.63 2.43
N ILE A 4 -9.40 3.31 1.57
CA ILE A 4 -9.25 2.94 0.17
C ILE A 4 -7.77 2.61 -0.06
N ILE A 5 -7.50 1.44 -0.61
CA ILE A 5 -6.15 1.02 -0.96
C ILE A 5 -6.14 0.59 -2.42
N GLU A 6 -5.24 1.14 -3.20
CA GLU A 6 -5.03 0.76 -4.59
C GLU A 6 -3.59 0.31 -4.78
N ILE A 7 -3.40 -0.81 -5.45
CA ILE A 7 -2.08 -1.37 -5.72
C ILE A 7 -2.05 -1.86 -7.17
N ASP A 8 -1.09 -1.36 -7.94
CA ASP A 8 -0.83 -1.84 -9.31
C ASP A 8 0.21 -2.96 -9.21
N THR A 9 -0.16 -4.16 -9.62
CA THR A 9 0.69 -5.33 -9.50
C THR A 9 1.41 -5.69 -10.79
N SER A 10 1.52 -4.75 -11.74
CA SER A 10 2.07 -5.04 -13.05
C SER A 10 3.60 -5.06 -13.11
N ASN A 11 4.30 -4.52 -12.10
CA ASN A 11 5.75 -4.43 -12.20
C ASN A 11 6.47 -5.67 -11.64
N ASP A 12 7.80 -5.70 -11.77
CA ASP A 12 8.61 -6.87 -11.45
C ASP A 12 8.58 -7.27 -9.98
N ALA A 13 8.28 -6.34 -9.07
CA ALA A 13 8.19 -6.64 -7.66
C ALA A 13 7.07 -7.65 -7.35
N PHE A 14 6.10 -7.78 -8.24
CA PHE A 14 4.96 -8.67 -8.07
C PHE A 14 5.11 -9.98 -8.88
N GLN A 15 6.24 -10.18 -9.53
CA GLN A 15 6.47 -11.36 -10.37
C GLN A 15 7.51 -12.27 -9.71
N PRO A 16 7.39 -13.60 -9.86
CA PRO A 16 6.30 -14.36 -10.51
C PRO A 16 5.10 -14.57 -9.59
N GLU A 17 5.21 -14.21 -8.31
CA GLU A 17 4.18 -14.46 -7.31
C GLU A 17 3.79 -13.12 -6.65
N PRO A 18 2.64 -12.53 -7.04
CA PRO A 18 2.27 -11.20 -6.55
C PRO A 18 1.73 -11.16 -5.13
N ARG A 19 1.25 -12.28 -4.59
CA ARG A 19 0.51 -12.29 -3.33
C ARG A 19 1.34 -11.84 -2.14
N SER A 20 2.59 -12.25 -2.08
CA SER A 20 3.47 -11.89 -0.95
C SER A 20 3.65 -10.38 -0.86
N GLU A 21 3.93 -9.75 -1.99
CA GLU A 21 4.13 -8.31 -2.02
C GLU A 21 2.84 -7.55 -1.76
N VAL A 22 1.72 -8.04 -2.30
CA VAL A 22 0.41 -7.44 -2.02
C VAL A 22 0.10 -7.49 -0.53
N VAL A 23 0.31 -8.64 0.12
CA VAL A 23 0.06 -8.78 1.56
C VAL A 23 0.95 -7.82 2.35
N ARG A 24 2.24 -7.73 2.00
CA ARG A 24 3.16 -6.82 2.67
C ARG A 24 2.67 -5.36 2.56
N LEU A 25 2.27 -4.94 1.36
CA LEU A 25 1.80 -3.58 1.14
C LEU A 25 0.48 -3.30 1.84
N LEU A 26 -0.43 -4.28 1.90
CA LEU A 26 -1.68 -4.13 2.64
C LEU A 26 -1.42 -3.93 4.13
N LEU A 27 -0.48 -4.68 4.70
CA LEU A 27 -0.11 -4.52 6.10
C LEU A 27 0.53 -3.17 6.37
N VAL A 28 1.39 -2.71 5.48
CA VAL A 28 2.01 -1.38 5.58
C VAL A 28 0.92 -0.29 5.51
N ALA A 29 0.01 -0.39 4.56
CA ALA A 29 -1.06 0.59 4.40
C ALA A 29 -1.96 0.62 5.63
N ALA A 30 -2.36 -0.54 6.14
CA ALA A 30 -3.21 -0.62 7.32
C ALA A 30 -2.52 0.00 8.54
N HIS A 31 -1.25 -0.33 8.74
CA HIS A 31 -0.49 0.19 9.86
C HIS A 31 -0.36 1.71 9.80
N ARG A 32 -0.04 2.24 8.62
CA ARG A 32 0.13 3.68 8.44
C ARG A 32 -1.21 4.42 8.54
N ALA A 33 -2.25 3.90 7.93
CA ALA A 33 -3.56 4.54 7.93
C ALA A 33 -4.17 4.64 9.32
N LEU A 34 -3.88 3.67 10.17
CA LEU A 34 -4.47 3.59 11.51
C LEU A 34 -3.56 4.14 12.61
N SER A 35 -2.37 4.62 12.27
CA SER A 35 -1.47 5.25 13.23
C SER A 35 -1.92 6.68 13.51
N THR A 36 -1.85 7.09 14.78
CA THR A 36 -2.25 8.44 15.16
C THR A 36 -1.30 9.53 14.69
N ASN A 37 -0.09 9.16 14.27
CA ASN A 37 0.95 10.11 13.86
C ASN A 37 1.22 10.14 12.37
N THR A 38 0.39 9.47 11.56
CA THR A 38 0.58 9.46 10.12
C THR A 38 -0.54 10.23 9.43
N PRO A 39 -0.30 10.78 8.23
CA PRO A 39 -1.36 11.40 7.46
C PRO A 39 -2.43 10.40 7.05
N ASP A 40 -3.62 10.91 6.74
CA ASP A 40 -4.76 10.09 6.34
C ASP A 40 -4.60 9.52 4.93
N GLU A 41 -3.52 9.84 4.24
CA GLU A 41 -3.23 9.30 2.92
C GLU A 41 -1.74 9.17 2.72
N GLY A 42 -1.34 8.29 1.81
CA GLY A 42 0.06 8.08 1.51
C GLY A 42 0.26 7.19 0.31
N LYS A 43 1.50 7.12 -0.13
CA LYS A 43 1.89 6.27 -1.26
C LYS A 43 2.44 4.95 -0.77
N LEU A 44 2.23 3.91 -1.57
CA LEU A 44 2.75 2.57 -1.31
C LEU A 44 3.93 2.32 -2.24
N ILE A 45 5.04 1.89 -1.64
CA ILE A 45 6.30 1.71 -2.35
C ILE A 45 6.64 0.21 -2.32
N ASP A 46 6.96 -0.36 -3.48
CA ASP A 46 7.34 -1.77 -3.55
C ASP A 46 8.77 -1.97 -3.02
N PHE A 47 9.22 -3.22 -2.95
CA PHE A 47 10.54 -3.50 -2.40
C PHE A 47 11.68 -3.05 -3.34
N ASN A 48 11.38 -2.69 -4.58
CA ASN A 48 12.35 -2.11 -5.51
C ASN A 48 12.39 -0.57 -5.45
N GLY A 49 11.57 0.05 -4.60
CA GLY A 49 11.55 1.49 -4.44
C GLY A 49 10.63 2.24 -5.40
N ASN A 50 9.75 1.53 -6.10
CA ASN A 50 8.82 2.15 -7.04
C ASN A 50 7.46 2.41 -6.38
N THR A 51 6.86 3.56 -6.70
CA THR A 51 5.50 3.84 -6.23
C THR A 51 4.52 2.98 -7.03
N VAL A 52 3.79 2.11 -6.35
CA VAL A 52 2.87 1.17 -6.99
C VAL A 52 1.43 1.35 -6.54
N GLY A 53 1.17 2.25 -5.63
CA GLY A 53 -0.20 2.47 -5.17
C GLY A 53 -0.29 3.56 -4.14
N SER A 54 -1.45 3.62 -3.51
CA SER A 54 -1.73 4.63 -2.49
C SER A 54 -2.80 4.11 -1.54
N PHE A 55 -2.89 4.77 -0.41
CA PHE A 55 -4.00 4.55 0.52
C PHE A 55 -4.57 5.89 0.95
N SER A 56 -5.85 5.89 1.29
CA SER A 56 -6.49 7.03 1.92
C SER A 56 -7.49 6.56 2.96
N TYR A 57 -7.60 7.27 4.07
CA TYR A 57 -8.52 6.95 5.16
C TYR A 57 -9.22 8.24 5.56
N GLY A 58 -10.55 8.29 5.36
CA GLY A 58 -11.30 9.49 5.63
C GLY A 58 -12.78 9.32 5.39
N PRO A 59 -13.52 10.42 5.48
CA PRO A 59 -14.97 10.40 5.27
C PRO A 59 -15.41 10.06 3.85
#